data_e4c2137acdefc749bc9e62698995712c
#
_entry.id   e4c2137acdefc749bc9e62698995712c
#
_cell.length_a   1.000
_cell.length_b   1.000
_cell.length_c   1.000
_cell.angle_alpha   90.00
_cell.angle_beta   90.00
_cell.angle_gamma   90.00
#
_symmetry.space_group_name_H-M   'P 1'
#
loop_
_entity.id
_entity.type
_entity.pdbx_description
1 polymer ?
#
loop_
_entity_poly.entity_id
_entity_poly.type
_entity_poly.pdbx_seq_one_letter_code
_entity_poly.pdbx_strand_id
1 'polypeptide(L)'
;LRRLQDKAQVFPLEQEDYARTRLTHSIEVMSVASSLAVHAIKIILDTDFNKYISEECQGVNKIRDSIREIPTILNAAALLHDMGNPPFGHLGEQIISDWFRSHLPKIVKKSDGSFAFNDVGNANDTLAYKLKGAYADDLMHFEGNAQLLRLVTKLSYVVDAYGMNLSYPVLASFIKYPCPSSNINKSKLSTKKM
;
A
#
# COMPACT_ATOMS: atom_id res chain seq x y z
N LEU A 1 -9.91 9.59 -0.62
CA LEU A 1 -9.44 10.76 0.16
C LEU A 1 -10.38 11.09 1.32
N ARG A 2 -11.69 11.17 1.12
CA ARG A 2 -12.65 11.51 2.17
C ARG A 2 -12.52 10.64 3.43
N ARG A 3 -12.15 9.36 3.30
CA ARG A 3 -11.89 8.45 4.43
C ARG A 3 -10.67 8.82 5.28
N LEU A 4 -9.78 9.67 4.78
CA LEU A 4 -8.58 10.08 5.49
C LEU A 4 -8.82 11.34 6.37
N GLN A 5 -9.93 12.04 6.15
CA GLN A 5 -10.21 13.30 6.82
C GLN A 5 -10.35 13.13 8.34
N ASP A 6 -11.05 12.09 8.76
CA ASP A 6 -11.38 11.87 10.18
C ASP A 6 -10.46 10.82 10.83
N LYS A 7 -9.38 10.42 10.17
CA LYS A 7 -8.37 9.51 10.72
C LYS A 7 -7.18 10.31 11.21
N ALA A 8 -6.89 10.20 12.51
CA ALA A 8 -5.66 10.75 13.07
C ALA A 8 -4.43 10.04 12.49
N GLN A 9 -3.31 10.78 12.35
CA GLN A 9 -2.05 10.22 11.86
C GLN A 9 -1.46 9.23 12.86
N VAL A 10 -1.53 9.53 14.16
CA VAL A 10 -1.04 8.68 15.24
C VAL A 10 -2.14 8.52 16.29
N PHE A 11 -2.09 9.26 17.39
CA PHE A 11 -3.10 9.27 18.46
C PHE A 11 -3.72 10.65 18.58
N PRO A 12 -5.05 10.78 18.67
CA PRO A 12 -5.73 12.04 18.89
C PRO A 12 -5.69 12.38 20.40
N LEU A 13 -4.50 12.59 20.97
CA LEU A 13 -4.35 12.86 22.39
C LEU A 13 -4.54 14.34 22.77
N GLU A 14 -4.62 15.24 21.80
CA GLU A 14 -4.71 16.66 22.02
C GLU A 14 -5.97 17.24 21.36
N GLN A 15 -6.68 18.07 22.10
CA GLN A 15 -7.82 18.87 21.62
C GLN A 15 -7.35 20.12 20.86
N GLU A 16 -6.07 20.23 20.55
CA GLU A 16 -5.50 21.37 19.87
C GLU A 16 -5.60 21.25 18.35
N ASP A 17 -5.68 22.40 17.67
CA ASP A 17 -5.78 22.55 16.20
C ASP A 17 -4.62 21.92 15.41
N TYR A 18 -3.60 21.42 16.09
CA TYR A 18 -2.43 20.73 15.53
C TYR A 18 -2.64 19.23 15.31
N ALA A 19 -3.81 18.66 15.58
CA ALA A 19 -4.08 17.26 15.33
C ALA A 19 -4.01 16.97 13.81
N ARG A 20 -2.86 16.44 13.37
CA ARG A 20 -2.61 16.12 11.98
C ARG A 20 -3.46 14.92 11.55
N THR A 21 -4.41 15.15 10.66
CA THR A 21 -5.18 14.06 10.04
C THR A 21 -4.38 13.40 8.91
N ARG A 22 -4.73 12.18 8.53
CA ARG A 22 -4.11 11.51 7.38
C ARG A 22 -4.33 12.28 6.08
N LEU A 23 -5.43 13.00 5.94
CA LEU A 23 -5.68 13.83 4.78
C LEU A 23 -4.73 15.02 4.71
N THR A 24 -4.57 15.76 5.81
CA THR A 24 -3.62 16.89 5.85
C THR A 24 -2.20 16.43 5.61
N HIS A 25 -1.79 15.30 6.21
CA HIS A 25 -0.51 14.67 5.93
C HIS A 25 -0.33 14.32 4.45
N SER A 26 -1.32 13.69 3.81
CA SER A 26 -1.23 13.34 2.39
C SER A 26 -1.09 14.56 1.49
N ILE A 27 -1.73 15.68 1.84
CA ILE A 27 -1.60 16.96 1.12
C ILE A 27 -0.20 17.55 1.31
N GLU A 28 0.35 17.51 2.51
CA GLU A 28 1.73 17.93 2.79
C GLU A 28 2.73 17.10 2.00
N VAL A 29 2.60 15.78 2.03
CA VAL A 29 3.46 14.85 1.25
C VAL A 29 3.35 15.14 -0.24
N MET A 30 2.15 15.41 -0.76
CA MET A 30 1.95 15.81 -2.15
C MET A 30 2.70 17.10 -2.50
N SER A 31 2.64 18.12 -1.65
CA SER A 31 3.34 19.39 -1.86
C SER A 31 4.86 19.20 -1.91
N VAL A 32 5.40 18.42 -0.97
CA VAL A 32 6.84 18.09 -0.94
C VAL A 32 7.24 17.25 -2.15
N ALA A 33 6.44 16.24 -2.51
CA ALA A 33 6.69 15.39 -3.68
C ALA A 33 6.72 16.19 -4.99
N SER A 34 5.80 17.16 -5.16
CA SER A 34 5.81 18.08 -6.28
C SER A 34 7.10 18.90 -6.37
N SER A 35 7.56 19.45 -5.26
CA SER A 35 8.78 20.25 -5.20
C SER A 35 10.01 19.39 -5.52
N LEU A 36 10.10 18.19 -4.98
CA LEU A 36 11.19 17.25 -5.27
C LEU A 36 11.17 16.79 -6.74
N ALA A 37 9.98 16.58 -7.33
CA ALA A 37 9.84 16.22 -8.72
C ALA A 37 10.45 17.26 -9.65
N VAL A 38 10.19 18.55 -9.40
CA VAL A 38 10.76 19.65 -10.21
C VAL A 38 12.29 19.64 -10.13
N HIS A 39 12.87 19.44 -8.95
CA HIS A 39 14.32 19.33 -8.78
C HIS A 39 14.90 18.09 -9.46
N ALA A 40 14.27 16.93 -9.30
CA ALA A 40 14.70 15.70 -9.96
C ALA A 40 14.67 15.82 -11.48
N ILE A 41 13.62 16.41 -12.05
CA ILE A 41 13.51 16.67 -13.49
C ILE A 41 14.67 17.54 -13.97
N LYS A 42 15.01 18.59 -13.23
CA LYS A 42 16.14 19.46 -13.60
C LYS A 42 17.44 18.66 -13.63
N ILE A 43 17.72 17.86 -12.60
CA ILE A 43 18.91 17.02 -12.56
C ILE A 43 18.93 16.01 -13.71
N ILE A 44 17.80 15.36 -14.02
CA ILE A 44 17.67 14.41 -15.13
C ILE A 44 17.98 15.09 -16.48
N LEU A 45 17.49 16.30 -16.68
CA LEU A 45 17.72 17.04 -17.93
C LEU A 45 19.16 17.57 -18.06
N ASP A 46 19.82 17.87 -16.95
CA ASP A 46 21.18 18.46 -16.91
C ASP A 46 22.28 17.37 -16.89
N THR A 47 21.95 16.09 -16.78
CA THR A 47 22.92 14.99 -16.68
C THR A 47 22.91 14.09 -17.91
N ASP A 48 23.96 13.27 -18.05
CA ASP A 48 24.06 12.20 -19.07
C ASP A 48 22.92 11.15 -19.00
N PHE A 49 22.13 11.15 -17.92
CA PHE A 49 20.93 10.36 -17.81
C PHE A 49 19.91 10.64 -18.92
N ASN A 50 19.94 11.87 -19.45
CA ASN A 50 19.17 12.27 -20.62
C ASN A 50 19.52 11.42 -21.86
N LYS A 51 20.78 10.99 -22.01
CA LYS A 51 21.23 10.11 -23.09
C LYS A 51 20.65 8.69 -22.96
N TYR A 52 20.64 8.14 -21.75
CA TYR A 52 20.04 6.82 -21.49
C TYR A 52 18.54 6.79 -21.81
N ILE A 53 17.82 7.78 -21.37
CA ILE A 53 16.37 7.86 -21.62
C ILE A 53 16.10 8.06 -23.10
N SER A 54 16.96 8.78 -23.85
CA SER A 54 16.76 9.03 -25.26
C SER A 54 16.92 7.77 -26.14
N GLU A 55 17.80 6.88 -25.75
CA GLU A 55 18.02 5.59 -26.42
C GLU A 55 16.83 4.63 -26.23
N GLU A 56 16.27 4.56 -25.04
CA GLU A 56 15.11 3.72 -24.72
C GLU A 56 13.78 4.27 -25.25
N CYS A 57 13.58 5.58 -25.22
CA CYS A 57 12.29 6.22 -25.54
C CYS A 57 12.12 6.70 -27.00
N GLN A 58 13.07 6.45 -27.87
CA GLN A 58 13.00 6.76 -29.32
C GLN A 58 12.59 8.21 -29.68
N GLY A 59 13.11 9.20 -28.99
CA GLY A 59 13.02 10.59 -29.43
C GLY A 59 12.85 11.63 -28.31
N VAL A 60 13.52 12.76 -28.50
CA VAL A 60 13.59 13.88 -27.52
C VAL A 60 12.22 14.44 -27.13
N ASN A 61 11.25 14.42 -28.02
CA ASN A 61 9.91 14.95 -27.72
C ASN A 61 9.13 14.04 -26.78
N LYS A 62 9.20 12.72 -26.97
CA LYS A 62 8.57 11.73 -26.05
C LYS A 62 9.13 11.79 -24.64
N ILE A 63 10.43 12.05 -24.52
CA ILE A 63 11.09 12.18 -23.20
C ILE A 63 10.58 13.42 -22.47
N ARG A 64 10.54 14.57 -23.15
CA ARG A 64 10.05 15.81 -22.54
C ARG A 64 8.61 15.66 -22.07
N ASP A 65 7.77 14.98 -22.84
CA ASP A 65 6.37 14.76 -22.48
C ASP A 65 6.27 13.77 -21.30
N SER A 66 7.01 12.68 -21.32
CA SER A 66 7.04 11.71 -20.20
C SER A 66 7.56 12.34 -18.91
N ILE A 67 8.58 13.17 -18.95
CA ILE A 67 9.13 13.86 -17.78
C ILE A 67 8.12 14.83 -17.17
N ARG A 68 7.30 15.50 -17.98
CA ARG A 68 6.24 16.40 -17.51
C ARG A 68 5.16 15.68 -16.70
N GLU A 69 4.96 14.39 -16.92
CA GLU A 69 4.00 13.57 -16.18
C GLU A 69 4.49 13.18 -14.77
N ILE A 70 5.80 13.25 -14.50
CA ILE A 70 6.37 12.83 -13.21
C ILE A 70 5.73 13.52 -12.01
N PRO A 71 5.55 14.85 -11.98
CA PRO A 71 4.88 15.52 -10.86
C PRO A 71 3.45 15.04 -10.66
N THR A 72 2.71 14.83 -11.75
CA THR A 72 1.33 14.35 -11.70
C THR A 72 1.25 12.94 -11.11
N ILE A 73 2.16 12.04 -11.52
CA ILE A 73 2.27 10.68 -11.00
C ILE A 73 2.60 10.71 -9.51
N LEU A 74 3.59 11.52 -9.10
CA LEU A 74 3.99 11.63 -7.70
C LEU A 74 2.90 12.26 -6.82
N ASN A 75 2.16 13.23 -7.33
CA ASN A 75 1.03 13.83 -6.64
C ASN A 75 -0.08 12.80 -6.38
N ALA A 76 -0.43 12.01 -7.39
CA ALA A 76 -1.43 10.95 -7.24
C ALA A 76 -0.95 9.89 -6.23
N ALA A 77 0.29 9.46 -6.32
CA ALA A 77 0.88 8.52 -5.38
C ALA A 77 0.89 9.06 -3.94
N ALA A 78 1.31 10.31 -3.76
CA ALA A 78 1.36 10.97 -2.47
C ALA A 78 -0.03 11.09 -1.81
N LEU A 79 -1.06 11.41 -2.58
CA LEU A 79 -2.44 11.46 -2.07
C LEU A 79 -2.98 10.09 -1.64
N LEU A 80 -2.49 9.02 -2.24
CA LEU A 80 -3.01 7.67 -2.01
C LEU A 80 -2.19 6.86 -1.00
N HIS A 81 -0.93 7.22 -0.74
CA HIS A 81 0.05 6.36 -0.04
C HIS A 81 -0.44 5.82 1.32
N ASP A 82 -1.25 6.60 2.03
CA ASP A 82 -1.76 6.25 3.36
C ASP A 82 -3.16 5.61 3.36
N MET A 83 -3.80 5.41 2.20
CA MET A 83 -5.17 4.87 2.12
C MET A 83 -5.31 3.45 2.68
N GLY A 84 -4.27 2.64 2.58
CA GLY A 84 -4.28 1.26 3.04
C GLY A 84 -3.97 1.08 4.52
N ASN A 85 -3.46 2.11 5.19
CA ASN A 85 -3.08 2.02 6.59
C ASN A 85 -4.32 1.86 7.50
N PRO A 86 -4.29 0.93 8.47
CA PRO A 86 -5.33 0.80 9.48
C PRO A 86 -5.27 1.96 10.48
N PRO A 87 -6.29 2.13 11.33
CA PRO A 87 -6.19 2.99 12.50
C PRO A 87 -4.92 2.66 13.31
N PHE A 88 -4.27 3.68 13.87
CA PHE A 88 -3.02 3.59 14.64
C PHE A 88 -1.78 3.14 13.83
N GLY A 89 -1.82 3.20 12.49
CA GLY A 89 -0.67 2.94 11.61
C GLY A 89 -0.02 1.58 11.85
N HIS A 90 1.30 1.54 12.04
CA HIS A 90 2.06 0.29 12.24
C HIS A 90 1.67 -0.49 13.50
N LEU A 91 1.25 0.18 14.57
CA LEU A 91 0.72 -0.50 15.75
C LEU A 91 -0.57 -1.26 15.40
N GLY A 92 -1.46 -0.62 14.62
CA GLY A 92 -2.66 -1.27 14.13
C GLY A 92 -2.37 -2.47 13.23
N GLU A 93 -1.39 -2.37 12.34
CA GLU A 93 -0.93 -3.49 11.51
C GLU A 93 -0.45 -4.67 12.36
N GLN A 94 0.36 -4.37 13.38
CA GLN A 94 0.88 -5.39 14.29
C GLN A 94 -0.23 -6.08 15.07
N ILE A 95 -1.14 -5.31 15.66
CA ILE A 95 -2.28 -5.84 16.44
C ILE A 95 -3.16 -6.74 15.55
N ILE A 96 -3.46 -6.32 14.33
CA ILE A 96 -4.24 -7.12 13.37
C ILE A 96 -3.50 -8.42 13.06
N SER A 97 -2.20 -8.34 12.73
CA SER A 97 -1.39 -9.51 12.41
C SER A 97 -1.30 -10.49 13.59
N ASP A 98 -1.07 -10.00 14.79
CA ASP A 98 -0.96 -10.83 16.01
C ASP A 98 -2.30 -11.46 16.37
N TRP A 99 -3.40 -10.74 16.19
CA TRP A 99 -4.74 -11.30 16.38
C TRP A 99 -4.98 -12.47 15.42
N PHE A 100 -4.69 -12.30 14.12
CA PHE A 100 -4.86 -13.38 13.15
C PHE A 100 -3.93 -14.56 13.42
N ARG A 101 -2.67 -14.36 13.82
CA ARG A 101 -1.74 -15.43 14.18
C ARG A 101 -2.24 -16.25 15.35
N SER A 102 -2.83 -15.61 16.35
CA SER A 102 -3.30 -16.29 17.56
C SER A 102 -4.68 -16.95 17.40
N HIS A 103 -5.53 -16.43 16.54
CA HIS A 103 -6.94 -16.84 16.44
C HIS A 103 -7.27 -17.66 15.19
N LEU A 104 -6.63 -17.39 14.05
CA LEU A 104 -6.92 -18.10 12.81
C LEU A 104 -6.78 -19.63 12.93
N PRO A 105 -5.75 -20.16 13.62
CA PRO A 105 -5.62 -21.59 13.87
C PRO A 105 -6.71 -22.19 14.78
N LYS A 106 -7.43 -21.35 15.53
CA LYS A 106 -8.48 -21.77 16.48
C LYS A 106 -9.90 -21.60 15.92
N ILE A 107 -10.06 -20.97 14.76
CA ILE A 107 -11.37 -20.78 14.15
C ILE A 107 -11.71 -22.00 13.32
N VAL A 108 -12.81 -22.67 13.68
CA VAL A 108 -13.32 -23.88 13.00
C VAL A 108 -14.67 -23.59 12.34
N LYS A 109 -14.85 -24.08 11.13
CA LYS A 109 -16.15 -24.05 10.46
C LYS A 109 -17.03 -25.20 10.94
N LYS A 110 -18.19 -24.89 11.51
CA LYS A 110 -19.19 -25.88 11.94
C LYS A 110 -19.96 -26.47 10.74
N SER A 111 -20.69 -27.56 10.99
CA SER A 111 -21.53 -28.23 10.00
C SER A 111 -22.67 -27.36 9.46
N ASP A 112 -23.15 -26.41 10.25
CA ASP A 112 -24.18 -25.41 9.86
C ASP A 112 -23.62 -24.24 9.04
N GLY A 113 -22.31 -24.26 8.74
CA GLY A 113 -21.62 -23.20 8.01
C GLY A 113 -21.15 -22.02 8.86
N SER A 114 -21.51 -21.93 10.14
CA SER A 114 -21.04 -20.91 11.05
C SER A 114 -19.59 -21.15 11.48
N PHE A 115 -18.96 -20.12 12.05
CA PHE A 115 -17.60 -20.22 12.57
C PHE A 115 -17.63 -20.12 14.11
N ALA A 116 -16.77 -20.90 14.77
CA ALA A 116 -16.59 -20.84 16.21
C ALA A 116 -15.12 -20.97 16.58
N PHE A 117 -14.77 -20.45 17.75
CA PHE A 117 -13.46 -20.72 18.35
C PHE A 117 -13.47 -22.10 18.97
N ASN A 118 -12.46 -22.90 18.67
CA ASN A 118 -12.27 -24.22 19.24
C ASN A 118 -10.79 -24.41 19.59
N ASP A 119 -10.50 -24.54 20.87
CA ASP A 119 -9.13 -24.74 21.36
C ASP A 119 -8.61 -26.19 21.17
N VAL A 120 -9.49 -27.14 20.78
CA VAL A 120 -9.19 -28.57 20.71
C VAL A 120 -9.61 -29.22 19.38
N GLY A 121 -9.66 -28.45 18.31
CA GLY A 121 -10.08 -28.96 16.99
C GLY A 121 -8.98 -29.71 16.24
N ASN A 122 -9.40 -30.57 15.29
CA ASN A 122 -8.49 -31.16 14.33
C ASN A 122 -7.88 -30.03 13.48
N ALA A 123 -6.55 -30.02 13.33
CA ALA A 123 -5.83 -28.98 12.57
C ALA A 123 -6.37 -28.77 11.16
N ASN A 124 -6.88 -29.82 10.52
CA ASN A 124 -7.44 -29.79 9.16
C ASN A 124 -8.79 -29.06 9.05
N ASP A 125 -9.50 -28.84 10.16
CA ASP A 125 -10.77 -28.14 10.18
C ASP A 125 -10.65 -26.65 10.49
N THR A 126 -9.47 -26.18 10.82
CA THR A 126 -9.23 -24.77 11.14
C THR A 126 -9.38 -23.87 9.93
N LEU A 127 -9.75 -22.62 10.17
CA LEU A 127 -9.86 -21.62 9.11
C LEU A 127 -8.48 -21.36 8.45
N ALA A 128 -7.39 -21.42 9.22
CA ALA A 128 -6.03 -21.31 8.70
C ALA A 128 -5.74 -22.38 7.64
N TYR A 129 -6.12 -23.65 7.90
CA TYR A 129 -5.95 -24.75 6.96
C TYR A 129 -6.86 -24.58 5.71
N LYS A 130 -8.12 -24.18 5.91
CA LYS A 130 -9.13 -24.02 4.82
C LYS A 130 -8.83 -22.83 3.92
N LEU A 131 -8.22 -21.76 4.43
CA LEU A 131 -7.77 -20.62 3.63
C LEU A 131 -6.55 -20.93 2.77
N LYS A 132 -5.85 -22.05 3.04
CA LYS A 132 -4.68 -22.56 2.33
C LYS A 132 -3.61 -21.50 2.00
N GLY A 133 -2.47 -21.58 2.65
CA GLY A 133 -1.23 -20.89 2.27
C GLY A 133 -1.36 -19.38 2.17
N ALA A 134 -1.30 -18.84 0.97
CA ALA A 134 -1.17 -17.41 0.71
C ALA A 134 -2.22 -16.50 1.40
N TYR A 135 -3.47 -16.93 1.50
CA TYR A 135 -4.51 -16.09 2.14
C TYR A 135 -4.38 -16.03 3.67
N ALA A 136 -3.99 -17.13 4.30
CA ALA A 136 -3.73 -17.15 5.74
C ALA A 136 -2.48 -16.32 6.05
N ASP A 137 -1.44 -16.47 5.24
CA ASP A 137 -0.19 -15.70 5.37
C ASP A 137 -0.42 -14.20 5.21
N ASP A 138 -1.23 -13.77 4.25
CA ASP A 138 -1.57 -12.36 4.04
C ASP A 138 -2.30 -11.73 5.24
N LEU A 139 -3.18 -12.49 5.89
CA LEU A 139 -3.86 -12.04 7.11
C LEU A 139 -2.92 -11.98 8.31
N MET A 140 -2.04 -12.97 8.46
CA MET A 140 -1.05 -13.03 9.55
C MET A 140 0.11 -12.04 9.36
N HIS A 141 0.28 -11.49 8.16
CA HIS A 141 1.28 -10.48 7.82
C HIS A 141 0.60 -9.25 7.22
N PHE A 142 -0.44 -8.76 7.91
CA PHE A 142 -1.18 -7.58 7.44
C PHE A 142 -0.24 -6.39 7.25
N GLU A 143 -0.38 -5.73 6.09
CA GLU A 143 0.50 -4.64 5.69
C GLU A 143 -0.27 -3.57 4.90
N GLY A 144 -0.17 -2.30 5.32
CA GLY A 144 -0.95 -1.18 4.79
C GLY A 144 -0.69 -0.90 3.31
N ASN A 145 0.56 -1.02 2.83
CA ASN A 145 0.86 -0.78 1.41
C ASN A 145 0.28 -1.87 0.51
N ALA A 146 0.26 -3.13 0.97
CA ALA A 146 -0.42 -4.22 0.25
C ALA A 146 -1.93 -3.97 0.20
N GLN A 147 -2.53 -3.51 1.30
CA GLN A 147 -3.93 -3.14 1.35
C GLN A 147 -4.24 -1.91 0.50
N LEU A 148 -3.32 -0.94 0.40
CA LEU A 148 -3.45 0.18 -0.52
C LEU A 148 -3.62 -0.33 -1.97
N LEU A 149 -2.72 -1.19 -2.43
CA LEU A 149 -2.79 -1.74 -3.79
C LEU A 149 -4.14 -2.44 -4.03
N ARG A 150 -4.59 -3.26 -3.08
CA ARG A 150 -5.89 -3.93 -3.14
C ARG A 150 -7.06 -2.95 -3.18
N LEU A 151 -7.03 -1.91 -2.35
CA LEU A 151 -8.07 -0.89 -2.31
C LEU A 151 -8.20 -0.17 -3.66
N VAL A 152 -7.09 0.30 -4.22
CA VAL A 152 -7.13 1.11 -5.45
C VAL A 152 -7.38 0.29 -6.70
N THR A 153 -7.00 -1.00 -6.72
CA THR A 153 -7.17 -1.86 -7.91
C THR A 153 -8.42 -2.73 -7.89
N LYS A 154 -8.98 -3.05 -6.69
CA LYS A 154 -10.05 -4.05 -6.56
C LYS A 154 -11.28 -3.58 -5.79
N LEU A 155 -11.13 -2.69 -4.81
CA LEU A 155 -12.23 -2.40 -3.88
C LEU A 155 -12.83 -1.01 -4.04
N SER A 156 -12.11 -0.05 -4.61
CA SER A 156 -12.61 1.31 -4.79
C SER A 156 -13.24 1.48 -6.16
N TYR A 157 -14.40 0.90 -6.36
CA TYR A 157 -15.16 1.06 -7.60
C TYR A 157 -15.62 2.51 -7.75
N VAL A 158 -15.22 3.16 -8.84
CA VAL A 158 -15.66 4.51 -9.19
C VAL A 158 -16.56 4.47 -10.42
N VAL A 159 -16.15 3.74 -11.45
CA VAL A 159 -16.86 3.66 -12.74
C VAL A 159 -17.00 2.21 -13.22
N ASP A 160 -15.99 1.38 -13.00
CA ASP A 160 -15.92 0.02 -13.53
C ASP A 160 -15.33 -0.99 -12.52
N ALA A 161 -15.08 -2.22 -12.97
CA ALA A 161 -14.53 -3.30 -12.13
C ALA A 161 -13.02 -3.18 -11.84
N TYR A 162 -12.36 -2.13 -12.32
CA TYR A 162 -10.91 -1.94 -12.19
C TYR A 162 -10.49 -1.01 -11.03
N GLY A 163 -11.35 -0.87 -10.04
CA GLY A 163 -11.07 -0.04 -8.87
C GLY A 163 -11.05 1.45 -9.21
N MET A 164 -9.96 2.14 -8.93
CA MET A 164 -9.80 3.57 -9.23
C MET A 164 -9.32 3.83 -10.67
N ASN A 165 -9.06 2.79 -11.43
CA ASN A 165 -8.56 2.86 -12.81
C ASN A 165 -7.32 3.75 -12.96
N LEU A 166 -6.34 3.57 -12.07
CA LEU A 166 -5.10 4.33 -12.06
C LEU A 166 -4.14 3.84 -13.15
N SER A 167 -3.34 4.75 -13.70
CA SER A 167 -2.29 4.39 -14.65
C SER A 167 -1.20 3.53 -14.02
N TYR A 168 -0.55 2.68 -14.81
CA TYR A 168 0.53 1.82 -14.34
C TYR A 168 1.69 2.57 -13.67
N PRO A 169 2.15 3.74 -14.15
CA PRO A 169 3.18 4.51 -13.46
C PRO A 169 2.76 4.93 -12.04
N VAL A 170 1.50 5.33 -11.85
CA VAL A 170 0.98 5.66 -10.52
C VAL A 170 0.94 4.42 -9.62
N LEU A 171 0.46 3.28 -10.13
CA LEU A 171 0.45 2.02 -9.39
C LEU A 171 1.88 1.59 -9.00
N ALA A 172 2.82 1.67 -9.93
CA ALA A 172 4.21 1.30 -9.69
C ALA A 172 4.89 2.19 -8.65
N SER A 173 4.54 3.49 -8.59
CA SER A 173 5.21 4.46 -7.72
C SER A 173 4.99 4.21 -6.21
N PHE A 174 3.93 3.50 -5.81
CA PHE A 174 3.67 3.16 -4.41
C PHE A 174 3.82 1.68 -4.06
N ILE A 175 4.24 0.83 -5.01
CA ILE A 175 4.57 -0.56 -4.71
C ILE A 175 5.88 -0.60 -3.94
N LYS A 176 5.78 -0.81 -2.63
CA LYS A 176 6.94 -0.89 -1.74
C LYS A 176 7.53 -2.29 -1.65
N TYR A 177 6.70 -3.32 -1.77
CA TYR A 177 7.10 -4.72 -1.63
C TYR A 177 6.69 -5.51 -2.87
N PRO A 178 7.63 -5.77 -3.81
CA PRO A 178 7.32 -6.43 -5.07
C PRO A 178 7.29 -7.96 -4.96
N CYS A 179 6.96 -8.51 -3.79
CA CYS A 179 6.86 -9.95 -3.60
C CYS A 179 5.71 -10.33 -2.65
N PRO A 180 5.09 -11.52 -2.83
CA PRO A 180 4.11 -12.05 -1.89
C PRO A 180 4.69 -12.24 -0.48
N SER A 181 3.84 -12.17 0.56
CA SER A 181 4.23 -12.38 1.96
C SER A 181 4.91 -13.73 2.20
N SER A 182 4.49 -14.78 1.49
CA SER A 182 5.08 -16.12 1.53
C SER A 182 6.52 -16.19 1.01
N ASN A 183 6.95 -15.24 0.18
CA ASN A 183 8.26 -15.24 -0.48
C ASN A 183 9.25 -14.24 0.13
N ILE A 184 8.92 -13.66 1.27
CA ILE A 184 9.80 -12.71 1.96
C ILE A 184 11.05 -13.44 2.44
N ASN A 185 12.20 -13.09 1.88
CA ASN A 185 13.52 -13.57 2.34
C ASN A 185 14.34 -12.37 2.82
N LYS A 186 14.51 -12.28 4.15
CA LYS A 186 15.23 -11.16 4.80
C LYS A 186 16.70 -11.04 4.40
N SER A 187 17.28 -12.08 3.81
CA SER A 187 18.67 -12.08 3.31
C SER A 187 18.82 -11.51 1.89
N LYS A 188 17.71 -11.44 1.12
CA LYS A 188 17.71 -10.89 -0.24
C LYS A 188 17.18 -9.47 -0.26
N LEU A 189 17.97 -8.53 -0.80
CA LEU A 189 17.61 -7.10 -0.86
C LEU A 189 16.27 -6.86 -1.59
N SER A 190 16.02 -7.61 -2.68
CA SER A 190 14.79 -7.50 -3.50
C SER A 190 13.50 -7.92 -2.80
N THR A 191 13.59 -8.64 -1.69
CA THR A 191 12.45 -9.14 -0.92
C THR A 191 12.44 -8.63 0.51
N LYS A 192 13.42 -7.78 0.87
CA LYS A 192 13.56 -7.23 2.20
C LYS A 192 12.53 -6.12 2.41
N LYS A 193 11.85 -6.15 3.54
CA LYS A 193 11.04 -5.03 3.99
C LYS A 193 11.99 -3.87 4.29
N MET A 194 11.96 -2.82 3.47
CA MET A 194 12.70 -1.59 3.74
C MET A 194 11.99 -0.76 4.79
#